data_9487f3fc76212a05dc9c316e2d21ea57
#
_entry.id   9487f3fc76212a05dc9c316e2d21ea57
#
_cell.length_a   1.000
_cell.length_b   1.000
_cell.length_c   1.000
_cell.angle_alpha   90.00
_cell.angle_beta   90.00
_cell.angle_gamma   90.00
#
_symmetry.space_group_name_H-M   'P 1'
#
loop_
_entity.id
_entity.type
_entity.pdbx_description
1 polymer ?
#
loop_
_entity_poly.entity_id
_entity_poly.type
_entity_poly.pdbx_seq_one_letter_code
_entity_poly.pdbx_strand_id
1 'polypeptide(L)'
;MLRDIHTHILPSVDDGSNSYEISTKMLELEMLNGVNEIVLTPHYHHNSISCSDKHLLKERYDEFIEKFKDLPIKFVFGAELYFSNELMHEFNKHEVISFGDSNYVLIEFPLYQEYYDIASVLSEILYLGYQPILAHPERYEYMDAKKLKKIKDTRTLIQVNTSSILGDFGKSIQKKVFKFIKADLVDFIASDCHSLEVRKPNLKEALEFVKKKFNKEIENKINL
;
A
#
# COMPACT_ATOMS: atom_id res chain seq x y z
N MET A 1 6.37 17.22 3.51
CA MET A 1 6.05 16.50 2.25
C MET A 1 5.08 15.41 2.63
N LEU A 2 3.88 15.39 2.03
CA LEU A 2 2.90 14.34 2.26
C LEU A 2 2.98 13.32 1.13
N ARG A 3 3.07 12.05 1.50
CA ARG A 3 3.28 10.95 0.56
C ARG A 3 2.19 9.92 0.73
N ASP A 4 1.61 9.45 -0.39
CA ASP A 4 0.78 8.25 -0.42
C ASP A 4 1.59 7.08 -1.01
N ILE A 5 1.76 6.04 -0.22
CA ILE A 5 2.64 4.90 -0.57
C ILE A 5 1.90 3.69 -1.10
N HIS A 6 0.56 3.77 -1.23
CA HIS A 6 -0.28 2.68 -1.69
C HIS A 6 -1.45 3.22 -2.48
N THR A 7 -1.38 3.15 -3.81
CA THR A 7 -2.39 3.71 -4.71
C THR A 7 -2.56 2.86 -5.99
N HIS A 8 -3.79 2.74 -6.47
CA HIS A 8 -4.15 2.06 -7.72
C HIS A 8 -4.63 3.06 -8.77
N ILE A 9 -3.81 4.11 -9.00
CA ILE A 9 -4.10 5.21 -9.92
C ILE A 9 -3.64 4.90 -11.35
N LEU A 10 -2.71 3.95 -11.53
CA LEU A 10 -2.24 3.55 -12.86
C LEU A 10 -3.38 2.94 -13.68
N PRO A 11 -3.75 3.50 -14.86
CA PRO A 11 -5.00 3.12 -15.50
C PRO A 11 -4.95 1.76 -16.19
N SER A 12 -6.02 0.99 -16.06
CA SER A 12 -6.29 -0.25 -16.82
C SER A 12 -5.25 -1.37 -16.66
N VAL A 13 -4.62 -1.45 -15.48
CA VAL A 13 -3.66 -2.52 -15.14
C VAL A 13 -4.16 -3.47 -14.06
N ASP A 14 -5.12 -3.03 -13.25
CA ASP A 14 -5.74 -3.77 -12.15
C ASP A 14 -7.20 -3.33 -11.95
N ASP A 15 -7.78 -3.58 -10.75
CA ASP A 15 -9.14 -3.17 -10.38
C ASP A 15 -9.24 -1.72 -9.85
N GLY A 16 -8.17 -0.95 -9.95
CA GLY A 16 -8.13 0.46 -9.62
C GLY A 16 -8.69 1.34 -10.73
N SER A 17 -7.96 2.39 -11.11
CA SER A 17 -8.37 3.29 -12.18
C SER A 17 -8.55 2.55 -13.51
N ASN A 18 -9.70 2.74 -14.16
CA ASN A 18 -10.01 2.11 -15.45
C ASN A 18 -9.70 3.01 -16.67
N SER A 19 -9.28 4.25 -16.46
CA SER A 19 -9.00 5.19 -17.54
C SER A 19 -8.15 6.37 -17.07
N TYR A 20 -7.45 7.02 -18.02
CA TYR A 20 -6.74 8.26 -17.75
C TYR A 20 -7.63 9.38 -17.19
N GLU A 21 -8.91 9.41 -17.56
CA GLU A 21 -9.86 10.39 -17.03
C GLU A 21 -10.07 10.19 -15.51
N ILE A 22 -10.28 8.93 -15.09
CA ILE A 22 -10.42 8.59 -13.67
C ILE A 22 -9.10 8.85 -12.93
N SER A 23 -7.97 8.43 -13.50
CA SER A 23 -6.65 8.71 -12.91
C SER A 23 -6.43 10.21 -12.69
N THR A 24 -6.79 11.06 -13.66
CA THR A 24 -6.67 12.52 -13.53
C THR A 24 -7.47 13.04 -12.34
N LYS A 25 -8.73 12.61 -12.20
CA LYS A 25 -9.57 13.01 -11.06
C LYS A 25 -9.04 12.49 -9.72
N MET A 26 -8.47 11.28 -9.70
CA MET A 26 -7.82 10.75 -8.48
C MET A 26 -6.58 11.58 -8.12
N LEU A 27 -5.74 11.96 -9.10
CA LEU A 27 -4.59 12.84 -8.87
C LEU A 27 -5.01 14.23 -8.38
N GLU A 28 -6.10 14.80 -8.91
CA GLU A 28 -6.66 16.07 -8.42
C GLU A 28 -7.06 15.96 -6.94
N LEU A 29 -7.68 14.85 -6.54
CA LEU A 29 -8.02 14.60 -5.14
C LEU A 29 -6.77 14.42 -4.26
N GLU A 30 -5.74 13.73 -4.73
CA GLU A 30 -4.45 13.62 -4.02
C GLU A 30 -3.83 15.01 -3.79
N MET A 31 -3.78 15.84 -4.83
CA MET A 31 -3.28 17.22 -4.72
C MET A 31 -4.11 18.06 -3.73
N LEU A 32 -5.45 17.93 -3.76
CA LEU A 32 -6.33 18.59 -2.80
C LEU A 32 -6.10 18.13 -1.36
N ASN A 33 -5.69 16.88 -1.17
CA ASN A 33 -5.24 16.35 0.12
C ASN A 33 -3.83 16.85 0.51
N GLY A 34 -3.11 17.53 -0.38
CA GLY A 34 -1.76 18.04 -0.16
C GLY A 34 -0.68 16.97 -0.38
N VAL A 35 -1.03 15.85 -1.01
CA VAL A 35 -0.07 14.82 -1.42
C VAL A 35 0.77 15.35 -2.56
N ASN A 36 2.07 15.22 -2.46
CA ASN A 36 3.04 15.67 -3.46
C ASN A 36 4.06 14.59 -3.87
N GLU A 37 3.92 13.40 -3.30
CA GLU A 37 4.65 12.22 -3.74
C GLU A 37 3.74 10.99 -3.65
N ILE A 38 3.65 10.23 -4.75
CA ILE A 38 2.76 9.07 -4.90
C ILE A 38 3.58 7.87 -5.35
N VAL A 39 3.45 6.77 -4.62
CA VAL A 39 3.91 5.46 -5.10
C VAL A 39 2.75 4.80 -5.83
N LEU A 40 2.90 4.58 -7.13
CA LEU A 40 1.94 3.83 -7.93
C LEU A 40 2.17 2.35 -7.69
N THR A 41 1.22 1.69 -7.02
CA THR A 41 1.34 0.30 -6.56
C THR A 41 0.24 -0.59 -7.14
N PRO A 42 0.16 -0.75 -8.48
CA PRO A 42 -0.81 -1.69 -9.02
C PRO A 42 -0.59 -3.08 -8.45
N HIS A 43 -1.66 -3.87 -8.41
CA HIS A 43 -1.55 -5.27 -8.01
C HIS A 43 -0.60 -6.04 -8.93
N TYR A 44 0.23 -6.90 -8.35
CA TYR A 44 1.13 -7.80 -9.02
C TYR A 44 0.99 -9.22 -8.46
N HIS A 45 0.85 -10.22 -9.34
CA HIS A 45 0.55 -11.63 -8.98
C HIS A 45 -0.81 -11.90 -8.33
N HIS A 46 -1.74 -10.96 -8.33
CA HIS A 46 -3.09 -11.23 -7.85
C HIS A 46 -3.93 -11.92 -8.94
N ASN A 47 -4.19 -13.21 -8.80
CA ASN A 47 -4.66 -14.19 -9.80
C ASN A 47 -5.86 -13.83 -10.70
N SER A 48 -6.62 -12.77 -10.43
CA SER A 48 -7.82 -12.43 -11.23
C SER A 48 -7.93 -10.96 -11.62
N ILE A 49 -7.11 -10.09 -11.05
CA ILE A 49 -7.29 -8.63 -11.17
C ILE A 49 -6.00 -7.88 -11.49
N SER A 50 -4.87 -8.58 -11.70
CA SER A 50 -3.58 -7.92 -11.88
C SER A 50 -2.85 -8.31 -13.15
N CYS A 51 -1.98 -7.41 -13.58
CA CYS A 51 -0.95 -7.70 -14.55
C CYS A 51 0.21 -8.43 -13.88
N SER A 52 0.55 -9.63 -14.36
CA SER A 52 1.74 -10.39 -13.90
C SER A 52 2.98 -10.14 -14.77
N ASP A 53 2.90 -9.19 -15.70
CA ASP A 53 4.01 -8.78 -16.55
C ASP A 53 4.62 -7.46 -16.05
N LYS A 54 5.77 -7.56 -15.38
CA LYS A 54 6.48 -6.40 -14.84
C LYS A 54 6.97 -5.41 -15.90
N HIS A 55 7.26 -5.90 -17.12
CA HIS A 55 7.68 -5.04 -18.22
C HIS A 55 6.52 -4.19 -18.70
N LEU A 56 5.35 -4.81 -18.85
CA LEU A 56 4.13 -4.07 -19.19
C LEU A 56 3.75 -3.05 -18.11
N LEU A 57 3.85 -3.41 -16.83
CA LEU A 57 3.60 -2.45 -15.74
C LEU A 57 4.57 -1.27 -15.79
N LYS A 58 5.85 -1.53 -16.07
CA LYS A 58 6.86 -0.47 -16.21
C LYS A 58 6.59 0.42 -17.41
N GLU A 59 6.21 -0.15 -18.55
CA GLU A 59 5.81 0.59 -19.76
C GLU A 59 4.62 1.51 -19.46
N ARG A 60 3.57 0.99 -18.81
CA ARG A 60 2.40 1.78 -18.42
C ARG A 60 2.73 2.89 -17.43
N TYR A 61 3.65 2.63 -16.51
CA TYR A 61 4.17 3.66 -15.61
C TYR A 61 4.90 4.77 -16.40
N ASP A 62 5.77 4.42 -17.35
CA ASP A 62 6.53 5.40 -18.13
C ASP A 62 5.60 6.26 -19.01
N GLU A 63 4.58 5.66 -19.63
CA GLU A 63 3.53 6.42 -20.35
C GLU A 63 2.77 7.37 -19.41
N PHE A 64 2.47 6.91 -18.20
CA PHE A 64 1.73 7.67 -17.20
C PHE A 64 2.53 8.89 -16.72
N ILE A 65 3.79 8.73 -16.34
CA ILE A 65 4.61 9.84 -15.85
C ILE A 65 4.87 10.87 -16.96
N GLU A 66 5.05 10.45 -18.21
CA GLU A 66 5.20 11.38 -19.33
C GLU A 66 3.93 12.22 -19.54
N LYS A 67 2.75 11.59 -19.42
CA LYS A 67 1.46 12.31 -19.53
C LYS A 67 1.25 13.33 -18.42
N PHE A 68 1.70 13.04 -17.20
CA PHE A 68 1.47 13.86 -16.01
C PHE A 68 2.72 14.61 -15.52
N LYS A 69 3.76 14.71 -16.35
CA LYS A 69 5.06 15.33 -15.98
C LYS A 69 5.00 16.78 -15.51
N ASP A 70 3.95 17.52 -15.92
CA ASP A 70 3.76 18.92 -15.56
C ASP A 70 3.02 19.10 -14.23
N LEU A 71 2.55 18.02 -13.61
CA LEU A 71 1.94 18.09 -12.28
C LEU A 71 3.01 18.24 -11.18
N PRO A 72 2.71 18.98 -10.10
CA PRO A 72 3.61 19.17 -8.98
C PRO A 72 3.64 17.92 -8.05
N ILE A 73 3.71 16.73 -8.62
CA ILE A 73 3.72 15.44 -7.95
C ILE A 73 4.95 14.66 -8.38
N LYS A 74 5.70 14.12 -7.43
CA LYS A 74 6.71 13.10 -7.69
C LYS A 74 6.04 11.74 -7.75
N PHE A 75 6.19 11.03 -8.86
CA PHE A 75 5.74 9.64 -9.00
C PHE A 75 6.89 8.69 -8.73
N VAL A 76 6.59 7.59 -8.03
CA VAL A 76 7.51 6.49 -7.77
C VAL A 76 6.87 5.21 -8.30
N PHE A 77 7.62 4.40 -9.04
CA PHE A 77 7.17 3.09 -9.47
C PHE A 77 7.19 2.11 -8.30
N GLY A 78 6.16 1.30 -8.16
CA GLY A 78 6.04 0.25 -7.18
C GLY A 78 5.01 -0.78 -7.60
N ALA A 79 4.72 -1.73 -6.72
CA ALA A 79 3.63 -2.67 -6.87
C ALA A 79 3.14 -3.13 -5.50
N GLU A 80 1.86 -3.47 -5.40
CA GLU A 80 1.34 -4.29 -4.33
C GLU A 80 1.50 -5.77 -4.70
N LEU A 81 2.46 -6.42 -4.06
CA LEU A 81 2.87 -7.78 -4.36
C LEU A 81 1.96 -8.76 -3.60
N TYR A 82 1.10 -9.48 -4.32
CA TYR A 82 0.29 -10.53 -3.72
C TYR A 82 1.13 -11.78 -3.48
N PHE A 83 1.32 -12.13 -2.21
CA PHE A 83 2.25 -13.19 -1.83
C PHE A 83 1.81 -14.57 -2.32
N SER A 84 2.73 -15.25 -2.98
CA SER A 84 2.64 -16.63 -3.44
C SER A 84 4.02 -17.30 -3.40
N ASN A 85 4.07 -18.61 -3.61
CA ASN A 85 5.34 -19.31 -3.72
C ASN A 85 6.13 -18.87 -5.00
N GLU A 86 5.41 -18.52 -6.06
CA GLU A 86 6.01 -17.99 -7.30
C GLU A 86 6.68 -16.65 -7.02
N LEU A 87 6.01 -15.76 -6.28
CA LEU A 87 6.61 -14.48 -5.88
C LEU A 87 7.87 -14.69 -5.03
N MET A 88 7.89 -15.69 -4.15
CA MET A 88 9.09 -16.00 -3.38
C MET A 88 10.28 -16.43 -4.24
N HIS A 89 10.05 -17.08 -5.39
CA HIS A 89 11.11 -17.37 -6.37
C HIS A 89 11.67 -16.09 -7.00
N GLU A 90 10.84 -15.08 -7.25
CA GLU A 90 11.30 -13.78 -7.75
C GLU A 90 12.14 -13.04 -6.70
N PHE A 91 11.76 -13.08 -5.42
CA PHE A 91 12.58 -12.56 -4.33
C PHE A 91 13.98 -13.19 -4.31
N ASN A 92 14.06 -14.50 -4.42
CA ASN A 92 15.35 -15.22 -4.46
C ASN A 92 16.21 -14.89 -5.67
N LYS A 93 15.62 -14.43 -6.78
CA LYS A 93 16.35 -13.98 -7.98
C LYS A 93 16.63 -12.48 -7.98
N HIS A 94 16.15 -11.72 -6.98
CA HIS A 94 16.19 -10.25 -6.96
C HIS A 94 15.49 -9.61 -8.17
N GLU A 95 14.35 -10.16 -8.55
CA GLU A 95 13.57 -9.73 -9.72
C GLU A 95 12.24 -9.05 -9.34
N VAL A 96 11.94 -8.84 -8.05
CA VAL A 96 10.69 -8.22 -7.61
C VAL A 96 10.65 -6.73 -7.87
N ILE A 97 9.43 -6.18 -7.96
CA ILE A 97 9.20 -4.75 -8.07
C ILE A 97 9.29 -4.12 -6.66
N SER A 98 10.28 -3.27 -6.45
CA SER A 98 10.42 -2.43 -5.26
C SER A 98 9.96 -1.00 -5.52
N PHE A 99 9.90 -0.16 -4.48
CA PHE A 99 9.57 1.25 -4.62
C PHE A 99 10.76 2.02 -5.20
N GLY A 100 10.68 2.36 -6.49
CA GLY A 100 11.77 3.02 -7.21
C GLY A 100 13.09 2.26 -7.08
N ASP A 101 14.16 2.97 -6.75
CA ASP A 101 15.50 2.39 -6.55
C ASP A 101 15.75 1.93 -5.10
N SER A 102 14.72 1.96 -4.25
CA SER A 102 14.83 1.53 -2.84
C SER A 102 14.69 0.01 -2.71
N ASN A 103 14.87 -0.50 -1.50
CA ASN A 103 14.61 -1.90 -1.17
C ASN A 103 13.24 -2.14 -0.52
N TYR A 104 12.36 -1.14 -0.45
CA TYR A 104 11.02 -1.30 0.11
C TYR A 104 10.11 -2.07 -0.84
N VAL A 105 9.37 -3.04 -0.29
CA VAL A 105 8.39 -3.86 -1.03
C VAL A 105 7.07 -3.90 -0.26
N LEU A 106 5.97 -3.62 -0.93
CA LEU A 106 4.62 -3.68 -0.35
C LEU A 106 4.04 -5.06 -0.63
N ILE A 107 3.64 -5.77 0.43
CA ILE A 107 3.24 -7.17 0.33
C ILE A 107 1.84 -7.36 0.92
N GLU A 108 0.94 -7.92 0.11
CA GLU A 108 -0.38 -8.37 0.52
C GLU A 108 -0.41 -9.88 0.68
N PHE A 109 -1.14 -10.37 1.69
CA PHE A 109 -1.47 -11.79 1.89
C PHE A 109 -2.97 -12.03 1.74
N PRO A 110 -3.43 -13.29 1.53
CA PRO A 110 -4.84 -13.61 1.44
C PRO A 110 -5.65 -13.07 2.62
N LEU A 111 -6.77 -12.38 2.35
CA LEU A 111 -7.52 -11.63 3.37
C LEU A 111 -8.30 -12.54 4.34
N TYR A 112 -8.80 -13.68 3.85
CA TYR A 112 -9.81 -14.48 4.55
C TYR A 112 -9.23 -15.72 5.23
N GLN A 113 -8.11 -16.22 4.76
CA GLN A 113 -7.51 -17.45 5.29
C GLN A 113 -6.00 -17.33 5.41
N GLU A 114 -5.48 -17.73 6.57
CA GLU A 114 -4.05 -17.77 6.85
C GLU A 114 -3.42 -19.03 6.25
N TYR A 115 -2.87 -18.91 5.04
CA TYR A 115 -2.16 -20.01 4.36
C TYR A 115 -0.67 -20.06 4.68
N TYR A 116 -0.11 -18.95 5.21
CA TYR A 116 1.32 -18.77 5.40
C TYR A 116 1.63 -18.32 6.82
N ASP A 117 2.77 -18.72 7.35
CA ASP A 117 3.35 -18.04 8.52
C ASP A 117 3.95 -16.70 8.06
N ILE A 118 3.13 -15.65 8.11
CA ILE A 118 3.48 -14.33 7.63
C ILE A 118 4.76 -13.81 8.27
N ALA A 119 4.98 -14.03 9.57
CA ALA A 119 6.17 -13.57 10.26
C ALA A 119 7.44 -14.24 9.72
N SER A 120 7.39 -15.54 9.45
CA SER A 120 8.51 -16.29 8.86
C SER A 120 8.80 -15.85 7.43
N VAL A 121 7.77 -15.70 6.60
CA VAL A 121 7.91 -15.22 5.22
C VAL A 121 8.54 -13.83 5.17
N LEU A 122 8.03 -12.88 5.96
CA LEU A 122 8.55 -11.50 5.97
C LEU A 122 9.97 -11.44 6.54
N SER A 123 10.34 -12.34 7.48
CA SER A 123 11.72 -12.46 7.97
C SER A 123 12.67 -12.98 6.89
N GLU A 124 12.21 -13.90 6.03
CA GLU A 124 13.00 -14.40 4.89
C GLU A 124 13.22 -13.28 3.86
N ILE A 125 12.19 -12.51 3.54
CA ILE A 125 12.29 -11.36 2.63
C ILE A 125 13.27 -10.30 3.18
N LEU A 126 13.23 -10.03 4.49
CA LEU A 126 14.23 -9.18 5.15
C LEU A 126 15.66 -9.73 5.02
N TYR A 127 15.82 -11.04 5.18
CA TYR A 127 17.13 -11.71 5.04
C TYR A 127 17.69 -11.58 3.60
N LEU A 128 16.82 -11.53 2.59
CA LEU A 128 17.19 -11.29 1.20
C LEU A 128 17.55 -9.82 0.90
N GLY A 129 17.51 -8.93 1.90
CA GLY A 129 17.91 -7.52 1.78
C GLY A 129 16.80 -6.55 1.46
N TYR A 130 15.55 -7.00 1.38
CA TYR A 130 14.39 -6.14 1.18
C TYR A 130 13.82 -5.65 2.52
N GLN A 131 13.15 -4.50 2.49
CA GLN A 131 12.40 -3.97 3.62
C GLN A 131 10.90 -4.15 3.37
N PRO A 132 10.26 -5.21 3.90
CA PRO A 132 8.85 -5.44 3.67
C PRO A 132 7.97 -4.45 4.41
N ILE A 133 6.92 -4.01 3.72
CA ILE A 133 5.78 -3.28 4.23
C ILE A 133 4.58 -4.20 4.10
N LEU A 134 3.98 -4.60 5.21
CA LEU A 134 2.75 -5.41 5.21
C LEU A 134 1.56 -4.52 4.89
N ALA A 135 0.87 -4.79 3.79
CA ALA A 135 -0.29 -4.03 3.34
C ALA A 135 -1.51 -4.34 4.21
N HIS A 136 -2.18 -3.32 4.67
CA HIS A 136 -3.50 -3.29 5.33
C HIS A 136 -3.88 -4.54 6.16
N PRO A 137 -3.05 -4.97 7.16
CA PRO A 137 -3.33 -6.19 7.95
C PRO A 137 -4.62 -6.12 8.75
N GLU A 138 -5.21 -4.95 8.94
CA GLU A 138 -6.52 -4.78 9.55
C GLU A 138 -7.65 -5.41 8.73
N ARG A 139 -7.44 -5.62 7.43
CA ARG A 139 -8.40 -6.29 6.53
C ARG A 139 -8.34 -7.82 6.63
N TYR A 140 -7.24 -8.39 7.13
CA TYR A 140 -7.11 -9.85 7.26
C TYR A 140 -7.98 -10.35 8.41
N GLU A 141 -8.93 -11.26 8.15
CA GLU A 141 -9.86 -11.76 9.17
C GLU A 141 -9.16 -12.42 10.35
N TYR A 142 -8.08 -13.14 10.09
CA TYR A 142 -7.26 -13.87 11.05
C TYR A 142 -6.23 -13.03 11.81
N MET A 143 -6.06 -11.73 11.45
CA MET A 143 -5.08 -10.84 12.08
C MET A 143 -5.64 -10.15 13.32
N ASP A 144 -4.89 -10.20 14.41
CA ASP A 144 -5.14 -9.43 15.61
C ASP A 144 -3.87 -8.66 16.05
N ALA A 145 -3.98 -7.84 17.10
CA ALA A 145 -2.86 -7.04 17.57
C ALA A 145 -1.70 -7.89 18.13
N LYS A 146 -1.96 -9.10 18.63
CA LYS A 146 -0.92 -10.00 19.16
C LYS A 146 -0.10 -10.62 18.01
N LYS A 147 -0.78 -11.06 16.95
CA LYS A 147 -0.12 -11.56 15.73
C LYS A 147 0.65 -10.44 15.05
N LEU A 148 0.02 -9.26 14.90
CA LEU A 148 0.66 -8.10 14.27
C LEU A 148 1.91 -7.65 15.02
N LYS A 149 1.89 -7.70 16.37
CA LYS A 149 3.08 -7.41 17.17
C LYS A 149 4.23 -8.38 16.86
N LYS A 150 3.96 -9.66 16.72
CA LYS A 150 5.01 -10.65 16.35
C LYS A 150 5.62 -10.32 14.98
N ILE A 151 4.79 -9.89 14.02
CA ILE A 151 5.25 -9.46 12.69
C ILE A 151 6.09 -8.19 12.84
N LYS A 152 5.64 -7.21 13.61
CA LYS A 152 6.38 -5.98 13.87
C LYS A 152 7.75 -6.24 14.52
N ASP A 153 7.83 -7.23 15.41
CA ASP A 153 9.07 -7.64 16.10
C ASP A 153 10.13 -8.22 15.11
N THR A 154 9.75 -8.60 13.88
CA THR A 154 10.68 -8.96 12.79
C THR A 154 11.28 -7.76 12.07
N ARG A 155 10.94 -6.52 12.42
CA ARG A 155 11.26 -5.25 11.75
C ARG A 155 10.47 -5.00 10.46
N THR A 156 9.41 -5.76 10.21
CA THR A 156 8.45 -5.46 9.16
C THR A 156 7.74 -4.14 9.44
N LEU A 157 7.57 -3.32 8.42
CA LEU A 157 6.78 -2.09 8.49
C LEU A 157 5.31 -2.40 8.21
N ILE A 158 4.41 -1.63 8.82
CA ILE A 158 2.97 -1.89 8.76
C ILE A 158 2.25 -0.68 8.16
N GLN A 159 1.55 -0.91 7.06
CA GLN A 159 0.68 0.08 6.43
C GLN A 159 -0.79 -0.27 6.70
N VAL A 160 -1.60 0.73 7.03
CA VAL A 160 -3.07 0.61 7.19
C VAL A 160 -3.81 1.59 6.29
N ASN A 161 -5.03 1.22 5.89
CA ASN A 161 -5.83 2.00 4.95
C ASN A 161 -6.59 3.16 5.60
N THR A 162 -6.68 4.27 4.87
CA THR A 162 -7.52 5.42 5.26
C THR A 162 -8.97 5.04 5.43
N SER A 163 -9.54 4.27 4.50
CA SER A 163 -10.93 3.79 4.54
C SER A 163 -11.21 2.91 5.77
N SER A 164 -10.21 2.14 6.25
CA SER A 164 -10.31 1.39 7.51
C SER A 164 -10.42 2.32 8.72
N ILE A 165 -9.63 3.39 8.73
CA ILE A 165 -9.60 4.41 9.81
C ILE A 165 -10.90 5.21 9.82
N LEU A 166 -11.39 5.63 8.67
CA LEU A 166 -12.61 6.45 8.54
C LEU A 166 -13.88 5.63 8.75
N GLY A 167 -13.80 4.30 8.58
CA GLY A 167 -14.90 3.37 8.87
C GLY A 167 -15.69 2.91 7.66
N ASP A 168 -15.21 3.18 6.44
CA ASP A 168 -15.86 2.80 5.18
C ASP A 168 -15.99 1.28 5.03
N PHE A 169 -15.03 0.52 5.59
CA PHE A 169 -15.07 -0.95 5.67
C PHE A 169 -15.84 -1.50 6.88
N GLY A 170 -16.56 -0.63 7.57
CA GLY A 170 -17.42 -0.98 8.71
C GLY A 170 -16.71 -0.98 10.07
N LYS A 171 -17.55 -1.01 11.10
CA LYS A 171 -17.11 -0.81 12.51
C LYS A 171 -16.14 -1.88 13.03
N SER A 172 -16.18 -3.11 12.48
CA SER A 172 -15.29 -4.19 12.92
C SER A 172 -13.85 -3.89 12.54
N ILE A 173 -13.60 -3.55 11.27
CA ILE A 173 -12.28 -3.20 10.73
C ILE A 173 -11.80 -1.90 11.39
N GLN A 174 -12.67 -0.90 11.53
CA GLN A 174 -12.34 0.35 12.23
C GLN A 174 -11.88 0.11 13.67
N LYS A 175 -12.56 -0.75 14.43
CA LYS A 175 -12.12 -1.11 15.78
C LYS A 175 -10.77 -1.85 15.78
N LYS A 176 -10.51 -2.68 14.78
CA LYS A 176 -9.27 -3.42 14.64
C LYS A 176 -8.10 -2.47 14.37
N VAL A 177 -8.21 -1.57 13.39
CA VAL A 177 -7.16 -0.59 13.09
C VAL A 177 -6.91 0.36 14.27
N PHE A 178 -7.95 0.75 15.02
CA PHE A 178 -7.77 1.56 16.23
C PHE A 178 -6.98 0.84 17.33
N LYS A 179 -7.12 -0.49 17.45
CA LYS A 179 -6.27 -1.28 18.37
C LYS A 179 -4.82 -1.28 17.92
N PHE A 180 -4.58 -1.38 16.60
CA PHE A 180 -3.22 -1.35 16.05
C PHE A 180 -2.55 0.01 16.29
N ILE A 181 -3.26 1.11 16.01
CA ILE A 181 -2.76 2.48 16.26
C ILE A 181 -2.47 2.71 17.76
N LYS A 182 -3.37 2.28 18.65
CA LYS A 182 -3.16 2.42 20.10
C LYS A 182 -1.96 1.63 20.61
N ALA A 183 -1.72 0.46 20.03
CA ALA A 183 -0.60 -0.41 20.37
C ALA A 183 0.74 -0.01 19.71
N ASP A 184 0.77 1.11 18.96
CA ASP A 184 1.95 1.64 18.27
C ASP A 184 2.55 0.66 17.23
N LEU A 185 1.66 -0.05 16.53
CA LEU A 185 2.04 -1.06 15.55
C LEU A 185 2.05 -0.54 14.11
N VAL A 186 1.54 0.68 13.85
CA VAL A 186 1.35 1.24 12.52
C VAL A 186 2.49 2.20 12.17
N ASP A 187 3.12 1.99 11.01
CA ASP A 187 4.16 2.87 10.48
C ASP A 187 3.61 3.84 9.43
N PHE A 188 2.67 3.39 8.61
CA PHE A 188 2.14 4.15 7.48
C PHE A 188 0.62 4.11 7.44
N ILE A 189 0.06 5.24 7.02
CA ILE A 189 -1.34 5.34 6.60
C ILE A 189 -1.31 5.67 5.11
N ALA A 190 -2.00 4.88 4.28
CA ALA A 190 -2.08 5.12 2.84
C ALA A 190 -3.52 4.97 2.35
N SER A 191 -3.85 5.57 1.21
CA SER A 191 -5.22 5.58 0.73
C SER A 191 -5.69 4.22 0.26
N ASP A 192 -4.82 3.46 -0.39
CA ASP A 192 -5.20 2.27 -1.13
C ASP A 192 -6.35 2.59 -2.09
N CYS A 193 -6.25 3.77 -2.76
CA CYS A 193 -7.33 4.33 -3.54
C CYS A 193 -7.51 3.61 -4.87
N HIS A 194 -8.76 3.25 -5.18
CA HIS A 194 -9.14 2.53 -6.41
C HIS A 194 -10.15 3.28 -7.26
N SER A 195 -10.86 4.26 -6.70
CA SER A 195 -11.93 4.98 -7.38
C SER A 195 -12.17 6.36 -6.78
N LEU A 196 -13.16 7.07 -7.30
CA LEU A 196 -13.57 8.38 -6.80
C LEU A 196 -14.61 8.31 -5.67
N GLU A 197 -15.20 7.16 -5.44
CA GLU A 197 -16.31 6.98 -4.49
C GLU A 197 -15.93 6.06 -3.34
N VAL A 198 -15.68 4.79 -3.66
CA VAL A 198 -15.29 3.77 -2.69
C VAL A 198 -13.77 3.64 -2.75
N ARG A 199 -13.07 3.68 -1.60
CA ARG A 199 -11.60 3.71 -1.54
C ARG A 199 -11.05 4.89 -2.35
N LYS A 200 -11.53 6.10 -2.05
CA LYS A 200 -11.09 7.35 -2.69
C LYS A 200 -9.80 7.89 -2.06
N PRO A 201 -9.05 8.76 -2.77
CA PRO A 201 -7.96 9.53 -2.18
C PRO A 201 -8.46 10.42 -1.02
N ASN A 202 -8.06 10.11 0.21
CA ASN A 202 -8.53 10.81 1.42
C ASN A 202 -7.48 10.77 2.56
N LEU A 203 -6.20 10.76 2.19
CA LEU A 203 -5.09 10.58 3.13
C LEU A 203 -5.08 11.65 4.23
N LYS A 204 -5.27 12.92 3.88
CA LYS A 204 -5.27 14.03 4.84
C LYS A 204 -6.36 13.87 5.90
N GLU A 205 -7.57 13.52 5.47
CA GLU A 205 -8.72 13.31 6.38
C GLU A 205 -8.41 12.24 7.43
N ALA A 206 -7.83 11.12 7.00
CA ALA A 206 -7.46 10.02 7.90
C ALA A 206 -6.35 10.41 8.88
N LEU A 207 -5.32 11.14 8.43
CA LEU A 207 -4.23 11.63 9.27
C LEU A 207 -4.75 12.62 10.33
N GLU A 208 -5.60 13.58 9.94
CA GLU A 208 -6.23 14.52 10.85
C GLU A 208 -7.13 13.81 11.87
N PHE A 209 -7.88 12.79 11.41
CA PHE A 209 -8.70 11.96 12.29
C PHE A 209 -7.84 11.24 13.34
N VAL A 210 -6.73 10.63 12.94
CA VAL A 210 -5.81 9.93 13.86
C VAL A 210 -5.20 10.91 14.86
N LYS A 211 -4.70 12.05 14.38
CA LYS A 211 -4.15 13.10 15.24
C LYS A 211 -5.18 13.57 16.29
N LYS A 212 -6.40 13.87 15.86
CA LYS A 212 -7.48 14.32 16.75
C LYS A 212 -7.91 13.25 17.75
N LYS A 213 -8.04 11.99 17.32
CA LYS A 213 -8.59 10.89 18.13
C LYS A 213 -7.58 10.29 19.10
N PHE A 214 -6.34 10.17 18.69
CA PHE A 214 -5.31 9.42 19.43
C PHE A 214 -4.18 10.30 19.95
N ASN A 215 -4.16 11.59 19.58
CA ASN A 215 -3.04 12.50 19.84
C ASN A 215 -1.70 11.92 19.32
N LYS A 216 -1.75 11.26 18.15
CA LYS A 216 -0.62 10.64 17.46
C LYS A 216 -0.46 11.22 16.06
N GLU A 217 0.76 11.44 15.66
CA GLU A 217 1.12 11.76 14.28
C GLU A 217 1.82 10.55 13.67
N ILE A 218 1.27 10.06 12.56
CA ILE A 218 1.90 9.02 11.75
C ILE A 218 2.36 9.71 10.49
N GLU A 219 3.68 9.81 10.34
CA GLU A 219 4.29 10.42 9.18
C GLU A 219 4.78 9.32 8.24
N ASN A 220 4.37 9.37 6.98
CA ASN A 220 4.80 8.42 5.95
C ASN A 220 6.27 8.70 5.56
N LYS A 221 7.18 8.55 6.51
CA LYS A 221 8.62 8.77 6.30
C LYS A 221 9.27 7.50 5.75
N ILE A 222 9.60 7.53 4.50
CA ILE A 222 10.31 6.48 3.78
C ILE A 222 11.37 7.15 2.89
N ASN A 223 12.53 6.55 2.76
CA ASN A 223 13.59 7.06 1.86
C ASN A 223 13.44 6.36 0.50
N LEU A 224 12.92 7.07 -0.50
CA LEU A 224 12.72 6.63 -1.88
C LEU A 224 13.62 7.38 -2.83
#